data_7f7aad19906bfeb43a019c694205859b
#
_entry.id   7f7aad19906bfeb43a019c694205859b
#
_cell.length_a   1.000
_cell.length_b   1.000
_cell.length_c   1.000
_cell.angle_alpha   90.00
_cell.angle_beta   90.00
_cell.angle_gamma   90.00
#
_symmetry.space_group_name_H-M   'P 1'
#
loop_
_entity.id
_entity.type
_entity.pdbx_description
1 polymer ?
#
loop_
_entity_poly.entity_id
_entity_poly.type
_entity_poly.pdbx_seq_one_letter_code
_entity_poly.pdbx_strand_id
1 'polypeptide(L)'
;RGYLRDFADLYHLDTHADEIVKLEGFGEKSCANLLAAIEKSRKADPVHLIFALCIPNIGTDAGKKLIAALGTKGFLSRIESGEGFEDVDGIGVERSNALLNWFADDENKNLFDRLMAELTLEDVAPKQEADGTCKGLSFVITGDVHLFKNRSAFKAYVEQQGGAVTGSVSGKTTYLVSNDGESNSSKTKKAKELGVPILSEEEFASRFGGPESADSAEVQIGIDT
;
A
#
# COMPACT_ATOMS: atom_id res chain seq x y z
N ARG A 1 -22.42 29.25 -10.19
CA ARG A 1 -21.91 30.43 -10.86
C ARG A 1 -20.94 30.13 -12.00
N GLY A 2 -20.63 28.86 -12.23
CA GLY A 2 -19.76 28.41 -13.32
C GLY A 2 -18.27 28.58 -13.04
N TYR A 3 -17.85 28.73 -11.77
CA TYR A 3 -16.43 28.78 -11.41
C TYR A 3 -15.73 27.42 -11.56
N LEU A 4 -16.48 26.35 -11.38
CA LEU A 4 -15.97 24.98 -11.48
C LEU A 4 -16.72 24.23 -12.58
N ARG A 5 -16.02 23.73 -13.55
CA ARG A 5 -16.52 22.84 -14.62
C ARG A 5 -16.04 21.41 -14.36
N ASP A 6 -14.82 21.28 -13.84
CA ASP A 6 -14.21 20.04 -13.43
C ASP A 6 -13.29 20.23 -12.19
N PHE A 7 -12.62 19.16 -11.78
CA PHE A 7 -11.78 19.17 -10.58
C PHE A 7 -10.53 20.05 -10.72
N ALA A 8 -9.98 20.25 -11.90
CA ALA A 8 -8.80 21.08 -12.12
C ALA A 8 -9.10 22.56 -11.85
N ASP A 9 -10.33 23.01 -12.14
CA ASP A 9 -10.75 24.38 -11.87
C ASP A 9 -10.71 24.77 -10.39
N LEU A 10 -10.72 23.79 -9.46
CA LEU A 10 -10.53 24.03 -8.03
C LEU A 10 -9.22 24.78 -7.76
N TYR A 11 -8.16 24.42 -8.48
CA TYR A 11 -6.81 24.97 -8.31
C TYR A 11 -6.64 26.39 -8.88
N HIS A 12 -7.68 26.93 -9.49
CA HIS A 12 -7.76 28.28 -10.05
C HIS A 12 -8.82 29.15 -9.37
N LEU A 13 -9.40 28.66 -8.25
CA LEU A 13 -10.42 29.42 -7.49
C LEU A 13 -9.89 30.70 -6.83
N ASP A 14 -8.59 30.83 -6.66
CA ASP A 14 -7.94 32.05 -6.20
C ASP A 14 -8.26 33.26 -7.09
N THR A 15 -8.42 33.05 -8.40
CA THR A 15 -8.82 34.09 -9.37
C THR A 15 -10.21 34.67 -9.09
N HIS A 16 -11.04 33.96 -8.32
CA HIS A 16 -12.40 34.34 -7.94
C HIS A 16 -12.53 34.70 -6.46
N ALA A 17 -11.41 34.86 -5.73
CA ALA A 17 -11.42 35.11 -4.27
C ALA A 17 -12.32 36.27 -3.86
N ASP A 18 -12.26 37.42 -4.56
CA ASP A 18 -13.06 38.61 -4.29
C ASP A 18 -14.57 38.39 -4.45
N GLU A 19 -14.94 37.42 -5.29
CA GLU A 19 -16.35 37.08 -5.50
C GLU A 19 -16.80 36.05 -4.47
N ILE A 20 -15.95 35.09 -4.13
CA ILE A 20 -16.22 34.04 -3.13
C ILE A 20 -16.45 34.66 -1.75
N VAL A 21 -15.63 35.63 -1.34
CA VAL A 21 -15.79 36.34 -0.07
C VAL A 21 -17.17 36.96 0.09
N LYS A 22 -17.81 37.40 -1.02
CA LYS A 22 -19.14 38.03 -1.03
C LYS A 22 -20.31 37.03 -1.03
N LEU A 23 -20.02 35.73 -1.12
CA LEU A 23 -21.07 34.73 -1.08
C LEU A 23 -21.64 34.58 0.33
N GLU A 24 -22.92 34.29 0.41
CA GLU A 24 -23.60 34.00 1.67
C GLU A 24 -22.90 32.79 2.36
N GLY A 25 -22.56 32.96 3.63
CA GLY A 25 -21.83 31.96 4.42
C GLY A 25 -20.31 32.00 4.24
N PHE A 26 -19.78 32.83 3.34
CA PHE A 26 -18.34 33.07 3.18
C PHE A 26 -17.96 34.44 3.78
N GLY A 27 -16.71 34.57 4.13
CA GLY A 27 -16.04 35.77 4.54
C GLY A 27 -14.54 35.61 4.28
N GLU A 28 -13.74 36.63 4.53
CA GLU A 28 -12.29 36.63 4.27
C GLU A 28 -11.59 35.38 4.86
N LYS A 29 -11.89 35.07 6.13
CA LYS A 29 -11.26 33.93 6.83
C LYS A 29 -11.63 32.58 6.19
N SER A 30 -12.90 32.36 5.86
CA SER A 30 -13.34 31.08 5.25
C SER A 30 -12.84 30.93 3.82
N CYS A 31 -12.80 32.03 3.06
CA CYS A 31 -12.18 32.02 1.73
C CYS A 31 -10.68 31.70 1.81
N ALA A 32 -9.92 32.35 2.67
CA ALA A 32 -8.51 32.08 2.88
C ALA A 32 -8.24 30.63 3.30
N ASN A 33 -9.07 30.09 4.21
CA ASN A 33 -8.96 28.69 4.62
C ASN A 33 -9.25 27.72 3.46
N LEU A 34 -10.25 28.01 2.63
CA LEU A 34 -10.58 27.22 1.44
C LEU A 34 -9.39 27.19 0.48
N LEU A 35 -8.87 28.36 0.11
CA LEU A 35 -7.73 28.46 -0.82
C LEU A 35 -6.47 27.77 -0.26
N ALA A 36 -6.20 27.93 1.04
CA ALA A 36 -5.09 27.24 1.69
C ALA A 36 -5.25 25.71 1.69
N ALA A 37 -6.48 25.21 1.87
CA ALA A 37 -6.76 23.77 1.80
C ALA A 37 -6.60 23.23 0.39
N ILE A 38 -7.04 23.97 -0.62
CA ILE A 38 -6.85 23.63 -2.05
C ILE A 38 -5.35 23.59 -2.38
N GLU A 39 -4.58 24.59 -2.00
CA GLU A 39 -3.14 24.63 -2.26
C GLU A 39 -2.42 23.47 -1.59
N LYS A 40 -2.78 23.13 -0.34
CA LYS A 40 -2.24 21.94 0.35
C LYS A 40 -2.56 20.65 -0.39
N SER A 41 -3.70 20.54 -1.05
CA SER A 41 -4.13 19.33 -1.76
C SER A 41 -3.38 19.08 -3.07
N ARG A 42 -2.59 20.05 -3.57
CA ARG A 42 -1.71 19.86 -4.74
C ARG A 42 -0.72 18.71 -4.52
N LYS A 43 -0.31 18.49 -3.27
CA LYS A 43 0.50 17.35 -2.89
C LYS A 43 -0.42 16.18 -2.56
N ALA A 44 -0.54 15.24 -3.48
CA ALA A 44 -1.55 14.19 -3.41
C ALA A 44 -0.94 12.80 -3.24
N ASP A 45 -1.56 12.00 -2.38
CA ASP A 45 -1.32 10.56 -2.27
C ASP A 45 -1.93 9.85 -3.51
N PRO A 46 -1.17 8.99 -4.21
CA PRO A 46 -1.65 8.33 -5.41
C PRO A 46 -2.84 7.39 -5.17
N VAL A 47 -2.96 6.79 -3.99
CA VAL A 47 -4.11 5.93 -3.63
C VAL A 47 -5.37 6.78 -3.50
N HIS A 48 -5.26 7.97 -2.90
CA HIS A 48 -6.37 8.89 -2.78
C HIS A 48 -6.79 9.45 -4.15
N LEU A 49 -5.84 9.73 -5.03
CA LEU A 49 -6.14 10.15 -6.40
C LEU A 49 -6.94 9.07 -7.14
N ILE A 50 -6.45 7.82 -7.15
CA ILE A 50 -7.16 6.70 -7.81
C ILE A 50 -8.59 6.56 -7.28
N PHE A 51 -8.78 6.68 -5.96
CA PHE A 51 -10.12 6.63 -5.36
C PHE A 51 -11.00 7.82 -5.79
N ALA A 52 -10.44 9.03 -5.85
CA ALA A 52 -11.16 10.24 -6.23
C ALA A 52 -11.64 10.26 -7.69
N LEU A 53 -11.00 9.50 -8.57
CA LEU A 53 -11.41 9.36 -9.98
C LEU A 53 -12.74 8.57 -10.14
N CYS A 54 -13.23 7.95 -9.07
CA CYS A 54 -14.50 7.19 -9.06
C CYS A 54 -14.60 6.13 -10.16
N ILE A 55 -13.49 5.48 -10.50
CA ILE A 55 -13.46 4.41 -11.50
C ILE A 55 -14.31 3.24 -10.99
N PRO A 56 -15.25 2.68 -11.80
CA PRO A 56 -16.08 1.56 -11.37
C PRO A 56 -15.27 0.38 -10.84
N ASN A 57 -15.68 -0.19 -9.71
CA ASN A 57 -15.04 -1.33 -9.03
C ASN A 57 -13.62 -1.07 -8.48
N ILE A 58 -13.11 0.16 -8.58
CA ILE A 58 -11.82 0.58 -8.06
C ILE A 58 -12.03 1.44 -6.81
N GLY A 59 -11.97 0.82 -5.66
CA GLY A 59 -12.01 1.50 -4.36
C GLY A 59 -10.61 1.66 -3.75
N THR A 60 -10.56 2.16 -2.53
CA THR A 60 -9.31 2.38 -1.79
C THR A 60 -8.44 1.12 -1.66
N ASP A 61 -9.06 -0.07 -1.48
CA ASP A 61 -8.33 -1.34 -1.39
C ASP A 61 -7.61 -1.68 -2.70
N ALA A 62 -8.30 -1.54 -3.84
CA ALA A 62 -7.71 -1.74 -5.16
C ALA A 62 -6.59 -0.72 -5.44
N GLY A 63 -6.81 0.56 -5.11
CA GLY A 63 -5.79 1.60 -5.23
C GLY A 63 -4.53 1.29 -4.41
N LYS A 64 -4.68 0.82 -3.17
CA LYS A 64 -3.54 0.40 -2.33
C LYS A 64 -2.76 -0.76 -2.95
N LYS A 65 -3.44 -1.75 -3.52
CA LYS A 65 -2.80 -2.90 -4.17
C LYS A 65 -2.03 -2.49 -5.42
N LEU A 66 -2.64 -1.64 -6.26
CA LEU A 66 -2.01 -1.10 -7.47
C LEU A 66 -0.72 -0.32 -7.12
N ILE A 67 -0.80 0.60 -6.18
CA ILE A 67 0.37 1.41 -5.80
C ILE A 67 1.41 0.59 -5.05
N ALA A 68 1.00 -0.38 -4.22
CA ALA A 68 1.94 -1.28 -3.56
C ALA A 68 2.71 -2.14 -4.57
N ALA A 69 2.05 -2.66 -5.61
CA ALA A 69 2.68 -3.53 -6.60
C ALA A 69 3.53 -2.75 -7.61
N LEU A 70 3.04 -1.60 -8.09
CA LEU A 70 3.63 -0.89 -9.22
C LEU A 70 4.41 0.37 -8.83
N GLY A 71 4.15 0.90 -7.65
CA GLY A 71 4.56 2.25 -7.29
C GLY A 71 3.80 3.31 -8.08
N THR A 72 4.03 4.59 -7.76
CA THR A 72 3.38 5.71 -8.46
C THR A 72 3.77 5.75 -9.94
N LYS A 73 5.06 5.66 -10.23
CA LYS A 73 5.57 5.73 -11.62
C LYS A 73 5.15 4.53 -12.47
N GLY A 74 5.20 3.32 -11.92
CA GLY A 74 4.79 2.11 -12.62
C GLY A 74 3.30 2.12 -12.95
N PHE A 75 2.45 2.60 -12.03
CA PHE A 75 1.02 2.76 -12.27
C PHE A 75 0.75 3.76 -13.42
N LEU A 76 1.37 4.94 -13.40
CA LEU A 76 1.21 5.95 -14.45
C LEU A 76 1.71 5.44 -15.81
N SER A 77 2.88 4.81 -15.86
CA SER A 77 3.44 4.24 -17.09
C SER A 77 2.52 3.17 -17.70
N ARG A 78 1.89 2.34 -16.85
CA ARG A 78 0.98 1.29 -17.31
C ARG A 78 -0.33 1.85 -17.88
N ILE A 79 -0.84 2.94 -17.30
CA ILE A 79 -1.96 3.71 -17.87
C ILE A 79 -1.60 4.26 -19.26
N GLU A 80 -0.43 4.87 -19.41
CA GLU A 80 0.03 5.45 -20.66
C GLU A 80 0.23 4.39 -21.75
N SER A 81 0.75 3.22 -21.39
CA SER A 81 0.97 2.12 -22.35
C SER A 81 -0.32 1.34 -22.68
N GLY A 82 -1.38 1.48 -21.88
CA GLY A 82 -2.60 0.67 -22.02
C GLY A 82 -2.40 -0.81 -21.63
N GLU A 83 -1.37 -1.12 -20.87
CA GLU A 83 -1.12 -2.46 -20.36
C GLU A 83 -2.11 -2.84 -19.25
N GLY A 84 -2.58 -4.12 -19.23
CA GLY A 84 -3.49 -4.63 -18.22
C GLY A 84 -2.88 -4.72 -16.82
N PHE A 85 -3.72 -4.95 -15.81
CA PHE A 85 -3.35 -4.97 -14.39
C PHE A 85 -3.63 -6.32 -13.72
N GLU A 86 -3.88 -7.39 -14.50
CA GLU A 86 -4.28 -8.71 -14.01
C GLU A 86 -3.18 -9.43 -13.24
N ASP A 87 -1.93 -9.05 -13.44
CA ASP A 87 -0.76 -9.53 -12.71
C ASP A 87 -0.69 -8.99 -11.27
N VAL A 88 -1.42 -7.91 -10.98
CA VAL A 88 -1.49 -7.36 -9.62
C VAL A 88 -2.47 -8.17 -8.76
N ASP A 89 -1.98 -8.71 -7.63
CA ASP A 89 -2.82 -9.51 -6.72
C ASP A 89 -4.09 -8.78 -6.29
N GLY A 90 -5.24 -9.44 -6.51
CA GLY A 90 -6.57 -8.88 -6.21
C GLY A 90 -7.10 -7.88 -7.24
N ILE A 91 -6.42 -7.72 -8.39
CA ILE A 91 -6.92 -6.99 -9.56
C ILE A 91 -7.23 -8.03 -10.64
N GLY A 92 -8.46 -8.50 -10.67
CA GLY A 92 -8.91 -9.40 -11.73
C GLY A 92 -9.27 -8.68 -13.02
N VAL A 93 -9.62 -9.44 -14.05
CA VAL A 93 -9.96 -8.95 -15.40
C VAL A 93 -11.00 -7.83 -15.38
N GLU A 94 -12.02 -7.91 -14.51
CA GLU A 94 -13.07 -6.87 -14.44
C GLU A 94 -12.52 -5.51 -13.98
N ARG A 95 -11.65 -5.50 -12.96
CA ARG A 95 -11.02 -4.28 -12.45
C ARG A 95 -9.99 -3.72 -13.41
N SER A 96 -9.21 -4.59 -14.03
CA SER A 96 -8.26 -4.23 -15.08
C SER A 96 -8.98 -3.56 -16.25
N ASN A 97 -10.04 -4.17 -16.76
CA ASN A 97 -10.83 -3.59 -17.83
C ASN A 97 -11.50 -2.26 -17.43
N ALA A 98 -11.98 -2.14 -16.18
CA ALA A 98 -12.55 -0.88 -15.70
C ALA A 98 -11.53 0.26 -15.71
N LEU A 99 -10.28 0.00 -15.30
CA LEU A 99 -9.17 0.97 -15.40
C LEU A 99 -8.90 1.33 -16.86
N LEU A 100 -8.63 0.34 -17.71
CA LEU A 100 -8.30 0.56 -19.10
C LEU A 100 -9.40 1.33 -19.86
N ASN A 101 -10.67 0.95 -19.67
CA ASN A 101 -11.79 1.62 -20.33
C ASN A 101 -11.95 3.07 -19.83
N TRP A 102 -11.73 3.32 -18.53
CA TRP A 102 -11.83 4.66 -17.98
C TRP A 102 -10.79 5.60 -18.56
N PHE A 103 -9.53 5.15 -18.70
CA PHE A 103 -8.44 5.92 -19.26
C PHE A 103 -8.43 5.95 -20.81
N ALA A 104 -9.14 5.03 -21.47
CA ALA A 104 -9.35 5.05 -22.91
C ALA A 104 -10.46 6.01 -23.37
N ASP A 105 -11.30 6.46 -22.44
CA ASP A 105 -12.33 7.47 -22.72
C ASP A 105 -11.69 8.86 -22.78
N ASP A 106 -11.90 9.57 -23.89
CA ASP A 106 -11.25 10.86 -24.18
C ASP A 106 -11.63 11.95 -23.15
N GLU A 107 -12.86 11.94 -22.61
CA GLU A 107 -13.31 12.93 -21.63
C GLU A 107 -12.63 12.69 -20.28
N ASN A 108 -12.58 11.43 -19.84
CA ASN A 108 -11.91 11.03 -18.61
C ASN A 108 -10.39 11.27 -18.68
N LYS A 109 -9.79 10.94 -19.82
CA LYS A 109 -8.37 11.18 -20.05
C LYS A 109 -8.04 12.68 -19.99
N ASN A 110 -8.82 13.51 -20.65
CA ASN A 110 -8.64 14.97 -20.62
C ASN A 110 -8.79 15.51 -19.18
N LEU A 111 -9.82 15.03 -18.44
CA LEU A 111 -10.00 15.37 -17.04
C LEU A 111 -8.78 15.01 -16.19
N PHE A 112 -8.25 13.79 -16.38
CA PHE A 112 -7.08 13.31 -15.67
C PHE A 112 -5.83 14.15 -16.02
N ASP A 113 -5.57 14.39 -17.29
CA ASP A 113 -4.40 15.15 -17.76
C ASP A 113 -4.43 16.59 -17.19
N ARG A 114 -5.59 17.24 -17.19
CA ARG A 114 -5.77 18.56 -16.58
C ARG A 114 -5.54 18.55 -15.06
N LEU A 115 -6.07 17.55 -14.39
CA LEU A 115 -5.88 17.39 -12.95
C LEU A 115 -4.41 17.12 -12.61
N MET A 116 -3.73 16.29 -13.38
CA MET A 116 -2.30 15.98 -13.21
C MET A 116 -1.39 17.18 -13.44
N ALA A 117 -1.81 18.17 -14.25
CA ALA A 117 -1.09 19.42 -14.42
C ALA A 117 -1.08 20.29 -13.14
N GLU A 118 -2.06 20.09 -12.25
CA GLU A 118 -2.21 20.83 -11.00
C GLU A 118 -1.62 20.11 -9.79
N LEU A 119 -1.41 18.78 -9.89
CA LEU A 119 -0.99 17.94 -8.77
C LEU A 119 0.49 17.55 -8.85
N THR A 120 1.07 17.39 -7.67
CA THR A 120 2.34 16.67 -7.48
C THR A 120 2.04 15.41 -6.69
N LEU A 121 2.14 14.25 -7.33
CA LEU A 121 1.94 12.98 -6.65
C LEU A 121 3.15 12.60 -5.81
N GLU A 122 2.89 12.00 -4.66
CA GLU A 122 3.93 11.38 -3.86
C GLU A 122 4.54 10.20 -4.65
N ASP A 123 5.88 10.17 -4.72
CA ASP A 123 6.62 9.10 -5.39
C ASP A 123 6.73 7.89 -4.44
N VAL A 124 5.74 7.01 -4.49
CA VAL A 124 5.73 5.75 -3.75
C VAL A 124 6.45 4.71 -4.60
N ALA A 125 7.55 4.16 -4.09
CA ALA A 125 8.21 3.04 -4.73
C ALA A 125 7.34 1.77 -4.65
N PRO A 126 7.37 0.87 -5.66
CA PRO A 126 6.71 -0.41 -5.56
C PRO A 126 7.26 -1.18 -4.35
N LYS A 127 6.35 -1.83 -3.63
CA LYS A 127 6.76 -2.77 -2.61
C LYS A 127 7.49 -3.90 -3.35
N GLN A 128 8.80 -3.93 -3.28
CA GLN A 128 9.54 -5.06 -3.86
C GLN A 128 8.92 -6.32 -3.27
N GLU A 129 8.43 -7.22 -4.13
CA GLU A 129 8.26 -8.60 -3.69
C GLU A 129 9.65 -9.01 -3.22
N ALA A 130 9.80 -9.09 -1.91
CA ALA A 130 11.05 -9.54 -1.36
C ALA A 130 11.23 -10.98 -1.86
N ASP A 131 12.22 -11.18 -2.70
CA ASP A 131 12.71 -12.52 -3.09
C ASP A 131 13.39 -13.18 -1.88
N GLY A 132 12.70 -13.06 -0.75
CA GLY A 132 13.19 -13.52 0.54
C GLY A 132 12.83 -14.97 0.80
N THR A 133 13.46 -15.48 1.84
CA THR A 133 13.34 -16.88 2.28
C THR A 133 11.91 -17.29 2.67
N CYS A 134 11.00 -16.33 2.89
CA CYS A 134 9.60 -16.55 3.26
C CYS A 134 8.60 -16.39 2.10
N LYS A 135 9.06 -16.21 0.85
CA LYS A 135 8.18 -15.94 -0.31
C LYS A 135 7.08 -16.98 -0.46
N GLY A 136 5.83 -16.50 -0.51
CA GLY A 136 4.64 -17.34 -0.69
C GLY A 136 4.23 -18.15 0.54
N LEU A 137 4.95 -18.02 1.66
CA LEU A 137 4.65 -18.74 2.91
C LEU A 137 3.76 -17.89 3.82
N SER A 138 2.84 -18.56 4.52
CA SER A 138 1.94 -17.93 5.51
C SER A 138 2.26 -18.44 6.91
N PHE A 139 2.52 -17.50 7.81
CA PHE A 139 2.88 -17.78 9.20
C PHE A 139 1.81 -17.31 10.16
N VAL A 140 1.66 -18.03 11.27
CA VAL A 140 0.93 -17.57 12.45
C VAL A 140 1.90 -17.59 13.61
N ILE A 141 1.88 -16.57 14.46
CA ILE A 141 2.68 -16.54 15.70
C ILE A 141 1.80 -16.62 16.93
N THR A 142 2.25 -17.38 17.92
CA THR A 142 1.60 -17.52 19.22
C THR A 142 2.64 -17.62 20.34
N GLY A 143 2.25 -17.23 21.57
CA GLY A 143 3.18 -17.18 22.70
C GLY A 143 4.09 -15.95 22.67
N ASP A 144 5.10 -15.94 23.53
CA ASP A 144 6.07 -14.86 23.61
C ASP A 144 7.21 -15.06 22.60
N VAL A 145 7.73 -13.96 22.09
CA VAL A 145 8.88 -13.93 21.18
C VAL A 145 10.14 -13.56 21.95
N HIS A 146 11.26 -14.17 21.61
CA HIS A 146 12.53 -14.01 22.31
C HIS A 146 13.67 -13.54 21.39
N LEU A 147 13.69 -14.01 20.13
CA LEU A 147 14.67 -13.58 19.15
C LEU A 147 14.29 -12.24 18.51
N PHE A 148 13.02 -12.03 18.27
CA PHE A 148 12.52 -10.76 17.75
C PHE A 148 12.10 -9.85 18.92
N LYS A 149 12.32 -8.54 18.78
CA LYS A 149 11.94 -7.54 19.79
C LYS A 149 10.48 -7.66 20.27
N ASN A 150 9.58 -8.01 19.37
CA ASN A 150 8.15 -8.24 19.61
C ASN A 150 7.52 -8.90 18.39
N ARG A 151 6.22 -9.27 18.49
CA ARG A 151 5.46 -9.88 17.37
C ARG A 151 5.33 -8.99 16.15
N SER A 152 5.34 -7.66 16.32
CA SER A 152 5.30 -6.71 15.19
C SER A 152 6.62 -6.72 14.43
N ALA A 153 7.75 -6.84 15.12
CA ALA A 153 9.07 -6.98 14.49
C ALA A 153 9.19 -8.31 13.73
N PHE A 154 8.70 -9.43 14.31
CA PHE A 154 8.60 -10.70 13.59
C PHE A 154 7.76 -10.57 12.32
N LYS A 155 6.57 -9.97 12.43
CA LYS A 155 5.69 -9.74 11.29
C LYS A 155 6.38 -8.91 10.20
N ALA A 156 7.00 -7.80 10.56
CA ALA A 156 7.73 -6.94 9.64
C ALA A 156 8.85 -7.69 8.92
N TYR A 157 9.61 -8.53 9.63
CA TYR A 157 10.66 -9.37 9.06
C TYR A 157 10.10 -10.36 8.03
N VAL A 158 9.05 -11.12 8.39
CA VAL A 158 8.42 -12.09 7.47
C VAL A 158 7.89 -11.40 6.22
N GLU A 159 7.22 -10.25 6.37
CA GLU A 159 6.71 -9.47 5.24
C GLU A 159 7.85 -8.91 4.38
N GLN A 160 8.96 -8.49 4.98
CA GLN A 160 10.17 -8.06 4.28
C GLN A 160 10.82 -9.22 3.50
N GLN A 161 10.67 -10.46 3.98
CA GLN A 161 11.12 -11.68 3.31
C GLN A 161 10.07 -12.28 2.35
N GLY A 162 9.03 -11.54 1.98
CA GLY A 162 8.01 -11.94 1.00
C GLY A 162 6.95 -12.91 1.52
N GLY A 163 6.91 -13.15 2.83
CA GLY A 163 5.88 -13.97 3.49
C GLY A 163 4.71 -13.16 4.02
N ALA A 164 3.73 -13.85 4.58
CA ALA A 164 2.57 -13.23 5.24
C ALA A 164 2.41 -13.72 6.68
N VAL A 165 2.03 -12.84 7.61
CA VAL A 165 1.67 -13.21 8.98
C VAL A 165 0.21 -12.94 9.24
N THR A 166 -0.53 -14.01 9.61
CA THR A 166 -1.97 -13.95 9.90
C THR A 166 -2.28 -14.14 11.38
N GLY A 167 -3.44 -13.65 11.80
CA GLY A 167 -3.87 -13.72 13.21
C GLY A 167 -4.37 -15.08 13.67
N SER A 168 -4.79 -15.96 12.75
CA SER A 168 -5.43 -17.24 13.05
C SER A 168 -4.92 -18.35 12.13
N VAL A 169 -4.84 -19.57 12.66
CA VAL A 169 -4.47 -20.77 11.90
C VAL A 169 -5.63 -21.22 11.00
N SER A 170 -5.31 -21.51 9.75
CA SER A 170 -6.27 -22.01 8.74
C SER A 170 -5.56 -23.00 7.80
N GLY A 171 -6.30 -23.64 6.90
CA GLY A 171 -5.73 -24.54 5.88
C GLY A 171 -4.74 -23.88 4.91
N LYS A 172 -4.65 -22.55 4.92
CA LYS A 172 -3.67 -21.76 4.15
C LYS A 172 -2.41 -21.42 4.95
N THR A 173 -2.36 -21.74 6.25
CA THR A 173 -1.20 -21.47 7.10
C THR A 173 -0.11 -22.50 6.82
N THR A 174 1.09 -22.02 6.48
CA THR A 174 2.24 -22.89 6.18
C THR A 174 2.93 -23.32 7.47
N TYR A 175 3.12 -22.40 8.43
CA TYR A 175 3.77 -22.67 9.71
C TYR A 175 3.11 -21.91 10.84
N LEU A 176 3.05 -22.57 12.02
CA LEU A 176 2.80 -21.88 13.30
C LEU A 176 4.14 -21.68 14.00
N VAL A 177 4.48 -20.45 14.37
CA VAL A 177 5.69 -20.17 15.17
C VAL A 177 5.32 -20.03 16.63
N SER A 178 5.94 -20.84 17.49
CA SER A 178 5.71 -20.88 18.93
C SER A 178 6.93 -21.42 19.65
N ASN A 179 7.43 -20.69 20.63
CA ASN A 179 8.50 -21.17 21.52
C ASN A 179 8.02 -22.18 22.55
N ASP A 180 6.70 -22.29 22.76
CA ASP A 180 6.05 -23.30 23.57
C ASP A 180 5.19 -24.22 22.68
N GLY A 181 5.85 -25.17 22.01
CA GLY A 181 5.21 -26.13 21.10
C GLY A 181 4.22 -27.09 21.77
N GLU A 182 4.25 -27.21 23.09
CA GLU A 182 3.32 -28.01 23.91
C GLU A 182 2.17 -27.15 24.50
N SER A 183 2.16 -25.84 24.23
CA SER A 183 1.13 -24.93 24.68
C SER A 183 -0.27 -25.42 24.30
N ASN A 184 -1.17 -25.38 25.26
CA ASN A 184 -2.59 -25.67 25.06
C ASN A 184 -3.37 -24.51 24.43
N SER A 185 -2.69 -23.58 23.76
CA SER A 185 -3.34 -22.47 23.10
C SER A 185 -4.30 -22.94 22.00
N SER A 186 -5.36 -22.19 21.75
CA SER A 186 -6.32 -22.49 20.69
C SER A 186 -5.65 -22.56 19.30
N LYS A 187 -4.59 -21.79 19.08
CA LYS A 187 -3.81 -21.80 17.83
C LYS A 187 -2.98 -23.08 17.69
N THR A 188 -2.34 -23.53 18.78
CA THR A 188 -1.55 -24.76 18.78
C THR A 188 -2.44 -26.00 18.55
N LYS A 189 -3.60 -26.04 19.21
CA LYS A 189 -4.58 -27.12 19.00
C LYS A 189 -5.03 -27.18 17.55
N LYS A 190 -5.41 -26.01 16.99
CA LYS A 190 -5.88 -25.90 15.61
C LYS A 190 -4.77 -26.23 14.57
N ALA A 191 -3.52 -25.88 14.86
CA ALA A 191 -2.39 -26.28 14.02
C ALA A 191 -2.22 -27.80 13.99
N LYS A 192 -2.27 -28.45 15.14
CA LYS A 192 -2.22 -29.93 15.24
C LYS A 192 -3.39 -30.60 14.51
N GLU A 193 -4.60 -30.08 14.64
CA GLU A 193 -5.79 -30.59 13.94
C GLU A 193 -5.68 -30.47 12.42
N LEU A 194 -5.09 -29.38 11.92
CA LEU A 194 -4.93 -29.13 10.48
C LEU A 194 -3.62 -29.65 9.90
N GLY A 195 -2.76 -30.31 10.72
CA GLY A 195 -1.46 -30.79 10.29
C GLY A 195 -0.47 -29.68 9.94
N VAL A 196 -0.65 -28.46 10.47
CA VAL A 196 0.25 -27.34 10.25
C VAL A 196 1.50 -27.52 11.11
N PRO A 197 2.71 -27.55 10.52
CA PRO A 197 3.96 -27.67 11.27
C PRO A 197 4.14 -26.53 12.25
N ILE A 198 4.63 -26.87 13.46
CA ILE A 198 4.95 -25.88 14.51
C ILE A 198 6.47 -25.76 14.57
N LEU A 199 6.96 -24.53 14.50
CA LEU A 199 8.38 -24.19 14.59
C LEU A 199 8.63 -23.35 15.85
N SER A 200 9.79 -23.52 16.49
CA SER A 200 10.29 -22.52 17.43
C SER A 200 10.83 -21.30 16.67
N GLU A 201 11.07 -20.17 17.36
CA GLU A 201 11.75 -19.01 16.74
C GLU A 201 13.16 -19.37 16.25
N GLU A 202 13.87 -20.26 16.95
CA GLU A 202 15.21 -20.73 16.55
C GLU A 202 15.16 -21.56 15.27
N GLU A 203 14.18 -22.46 15.15
CA GLU A 203 13.95 -23.24 13.93
C GLU A 203 13.52 -22.34 12.77
N PHE A 204 12.69 -21.32 13.06
CA PHE A 204 12.33 -20.29 12.07
C PHE A 204 13.57 -19.54 11.60
N ALA A 205 14.38 -19.02 12.52
CA ALA A 205 15.58 -18.27 12.20
C ALA A 205 16.63 -19.11 11.44
N SER A 206 16.76 -20.38 11.77
CA SER A 206 17.65 -21.31 11.05
C SER A 206 17.22 -21.55 9.60
N ARG A 207 15.90 -21.56 9.32
CA ARG A 207 15.35 -21.86 7.97
C ARG A 207 15.17 -20.62 7.11
N PHE A 208 14.76 -19.52 7.72
CA PHE A 208 14.30 -18.33 7.01
C PHE A 208 15.10 -17.07 7.34
N GLY A 209 16.12 -17.19 8.22
CA GLY A 209 16.89 -16.08 8.73
C GLY A 209 16.21 -15.38 9.92
N GLY A 210 16.95 -14.48 10.57
CA GLY A 210 16.51 -13.77 11.77
C GLY A 210 17.25 -12.45 11.97
N PRO A 211 16.97 -11.71 13.06
CA PRO A 211 17.55 -10.38 13.30
C PRO A 211 19.08 -10.35 13.37
N GLU A 212 19.74 -11.45 13.70
CA GLU A 212 21.22 -11.52 13.75
C GLU A 212 21.86 -11.63 12.36
N SER A 213 21.14 -12.00 11.32
CA SER A 213 21.69 -12.07 9.96
C SER A 213 21.75 -10.72 9.24
N ALA A 214 21.08 -9.69 9.76
CA ALA A 214 21.11 -8.33 9.21
C ALA A 214 22.30 -7.50 9.70
N ASP A 215 22.85 -7.80 10.90
CA ASP A 215 23.97 -7.06 11.49
C ASP A 215 25.35 -7.51 10.98
N SER A 216 25.43 -8.62 10.24
CA SER A 216 26.70 -9.15 9.73
C SER A 216 27.16 -8.52 8.41
N ALA A 217 26.35 -7.65 7.81
CA ALA A 217 26.65 -7.03 6.52
C ALA A 217 27.30 -5.63 6.63
N GLU A 218 27.38 -5.04 7.83
CA GLU A 218 27.92 -3.68 8.01
C GLU A 218 29.33 -3.59 8.64
N VAL A 219 30.03 -4.69 8.84
CA VAL A 219 31.37 -4.68 9.48
C VAL A 219 32.48 -5.09 8.51
N GLN A 220 32.44 -4.70 7.26
CA GLN A 220 33.60 -4.91 6.37
C GLN A 220 33.79 -3.78 5.36
N ILE A 221 33.85 -2.53 5.83
CA ILE A 221 34.54 -1.45 5.10
C ILE A 221 35.20 -0.54 6.17
N GLY A 222 36.45 -0.79 6.44
CA GLY A 222 37.26 0.13 7.21
C GLY A 222 38.41 -0.57 7.91
N ILE A 223 39.50 -0.80 7.21
CA ILE A 223 40.92 -0.65 7.61
C ILE A 223 41.76 -1.18 6.43
N ASP A 224 42.35 -0.27 5.67
CA ASP A 224 43.77 -0.30 5.38
C ASP A 224 44.24 1.03 4.74
N THR A 225 45.04 1.71 5.52
CA THR A 225 46.16 2.65 5.27
C THR A 225 45.87 3.88 4.41
#